data_d2131f5c6bc9ede63c256a89ff3198a4
#
_entry.id   d2131f5c6bc9ede63c256a89ff3198a4
#
_cell.length_a   1.000
_cell.length_b   1.000
_cell.length_c   1.000
_cell.angle_alpha   90.00
_cell.angle_beta   90.00
_cell.angle_gamma   90.00
#
_symmetry.space_group_name_H-M   'P 1'
#
loop_
_entity.id
_entity.type
_entity.pdbx_description
1 polymer ?
#
loop_
_entity_poly.entity_id
_entity_poly.type
_entity_poly.pdbx_seq_one_letter_code
_entity_poly.pdbx_strand_id
1 'polypeptide(L)'
;RYGNTQFIGKIKGVSADFAKGKAVDSVLLSGDFVLEQNGNPTAVIGASVQSYLSVNIGDQFQTLDIYAPRKGVNNSLNPADEFAVRSVFPVGVLRIQQEVNDMVWVPISLARELLGEPSTCTSLEISVNPGVNTADFQEELTKKLGDSFVVKNRMQQNELLYKILNSEKWAIFLILTFVLIIAIFNIIGSLTMLVIDKRKDI
;
A
#
# COMPACT_ATOMS: atom_id res chain seq x y z
N ARG A 1 11.63 -1.46 -17.35
CA ARG A 1 11.80 -0.84 -18.66
C ARG A 1 10.77 -1.41 -19.62
N TYR A 2 10.17 -0.56 -20.44
CA TYR A 2 9.28 -0.97 -21.52
C TYR A 2 9.64 -0.14 -22.76
N GLY A 3 10.08 -0.83 -23.80
CA GLY A 3 10.70 -0.16 -24.95
C GLY A 3 11.91 0.69 -24.54
N ASN A 4 11.85 2.00 -24.82
CA ASN A 4 12.92 2.94 -24.47
C ASN A 4 12.70 3.69 -23.15
N THR A 5 11.55 3.48 -22.48
CA THR A 5 11.18 4.18 -21.25
C THR A 5 11.54 3.35 -20.02
N GLN A 6 12.03 3.99 -18.96
CA GLN A 6 12.43 3.36 -17.71
C GLN A 6 11.65 3.97 -16.56
N PHE A 7 11.26 3.15 -15.58
CA PHE A 7 10.56 3.56 -14.36
C PHE A 7 11.20 2.87 -13.17
N ILE A 8 11.38 3.61 -12.08
CA ILE A 8 11.84 3.06 -10.81
C ILE A 8 10.61 2.77 -9.96
N GLY A 9 10.33 1.50 -9.74
CA GLY A 9 9.16 1.04 -9.00
C GLY A 9 9.52 -0.06 -8.01
N LYS A 10 8.50 -0.56 -7.33
CA LYS A 10 8.61 -1.68 -6.38
C LYS A 10 8.13 -2.96 -7.05
N ILE A 11 8.84 -4.06 -6.81
CA ILE A 11 8.42 -5.39 -7.28
C ILE A 11 7.87 -6.15 -6.08
N LYS A 12 6.69 -6.72 -6.24
CA LYS A 12 6.06 -7.58 -5.24
C LYS A 12 5.86 -8.98 -5.82
N GLY A 13 6.69 -9.92 -5.37
CA GLY A 13 6.49 -11.34 -5.67
C GLY A 13 5.36 -11.90 -4.80
N VAL A 14 4.34 -12.46 -5.41
CA VAL A 14 3.17 -12.99 -4.69
C VAL A 14 2.89 -14.44 -5.06
N SER A 15 2.30 -15.19 -4.13
CA SER A 15 1.89 -16.57 -4.37
C SER A 15 0.66 -16.64 -5.28
N ALA A 16 0.43 -17.78 -5.89
CA ALA A 16 -0.75 -18.01 -6.75
C ALA A 16 -2.09 -17.78 -5.99
N ASP A 17 -2.09 -17.96 -4.68
CA ASP A 17 -3.27 -17.77 -3.83
C ASP A 17 -3.50 -16.32 -3.42
N PHE A 18 -2.62 -15.40 -3.80
CA PHE A 18 -2.68 -13.99 -3.38
C PHE A 18 -4.01 -13.31 -3.73
N ALA A 19 -4.57 -13.62 -4.89
CA ALA A 19 -5.85 -13.08 -5.34
C ALA A 19 -7.06 -13.73 -4.67
N LYS A 20 -6.91 -14.94 -4.08
CA LYS A 20 -8.00 -15.66 -3.43
C LYS A 20 -8.47 -14.90 -2.19
N GLY A 21 -9.76 -14.61 -2.12
CA GLY A 21 -10.36 -13.89 -0.99
C GLY A 21 -10.09 -12.38 -0.94
N LYS A 22 -9.40 -11.83 -1.92
CA LYS A 22 -9.24 -10.38 -2.09
C LYS A 22 -10.13 -9.90 -3.23
N ALA A 23 -10.77 -8.76 -3.04
CA ALA A 23 -11.57 -8.11 -4.08
C ALA A 23 -10.65 -7.45 -5.14
N VAL A 24 -9.77 -8.25 -5.76
CA VAL A 24 -8.80 -7.76 -6.74
C VAL A 24 -9.52 -7.20 -7.97
N ASP A 25 -10.64 -7.82 -8.34
CA ASP A 25 -11.46 -7.40 -9.48
C ASP A 25 -12.02 -5.99 -9.31
N SER A 26 -12.28 -5.56 -8.08
CA SER A 26 -12.79 -4.22 -7.80
C SER A 26 -11.76 -3.10 -8.00
N VAL A 27 -10.48 -3.43 -8.03
CA VAL A 27 -9.35 -2.51 -8.23
C VAL A 27 -8.64 -2.71 -9.57
N LEU A 28 -9.10 -3.68 -10.36
CA LEU A 28 -8.60 -3.95 -11.69
C LEU A 28 -9.12 -2.87 -12.67
N LEU A 29 -8.20 -2.16 -13.31
CA LEU A 29 -8.52 -1.12 -14.29
C LEU A 29 -8.67 -1.68 -15.69
N SER A 30 -7.81 -2.63 -16.06
CA SER A 30 -7.87 -3.33 -17.36
C SER A 30 -7.10 -4.65 -17.30
N GLY A 31 -7.43 -5.58 -18.19
CA GLY A 31 -6.84 -6.92 -18.25
C GLY A 31 -7.28 -7.82 -17.11
N ASP A 32 -6.46 -8.79 -16.73
CA ASP A 32 -6.76 -9.81 -15.74
C ASP A 32 -5.64 -9.90 -14.69
N PHE A 33 -5.98 -10.32 -13.45
CA PHE A 33 -4.97 -10.62 -12.43
C PHE A 33 -4.50 -12.06 -12.57
N VAL A 34 -3.68 -12.30 -13.56
CA VAL A 34 -3.06 -13.60 -13.84
C VAL A 34 -1.55 -13.45 -13.74
N LEU A 35 -0.90 -14.31 -12.96
CA LEU A 35 0.54 -14.24 -12.73
C LEU A 35 1.32 -15.29 -13.53
N GLU A 36 0.61 -16.24 -14.13
CA GLU A 36 1.19 -17.27 -14.99
C GLU A 36 0.20 -17.60 -16.11
N GLN A 37 0.66 -17.57 -17.34
CA GLN A 37 -0.15 -17.89 -18.50
C GLN A 37 0.65 -18.84 -19.43
N ASN A 38 0.09 -19.99 -19.73
CA ASN A 38 0.73 -21.00 -20.57
C ASN A 38 2.13 -21.41 -20.08
N GLY A 39 2.37 -21.47 -18.77
CA GLY A 39 3.65 -21.81 -18.17
C GLY A 39 4.68 -20.66 -18.19
N ASN A 40 4.33 -19.49 -18.69
CA ASN A 40 5.18 -18.31 -18.68
C ASN A 40 4.76 -17.33 -17.56
N PRO A 41 5.71 -16.73 -16.84
CA PRO A 41 5.40 -15.72 -15.86
C PRO A 41 4.88 -14.45 -16.53
N THR A 42 3.83 -13.88 -15.94
CA THR A 42 3.20 -12.64 -16.36
C THR A 42 3.27 -11.60 -15.23
N ALA A 43 3.02 -10.35 -15.55
CA ALA A 43 3.03 -9.27 -14.58
C ALA A 43 1.71 -8.51 -14.59
N VAL A 44 1.29 -8.11 -13.40
CA VAL A 44 0.24 -7.11 -13.21
C VAL A 44 0.89 -5.83 -12.71
N ILE A 45 0.56 -4.70 -13.33
CA ILE A 45 1.24 -3.44 -13.08
C ILE A 45 0.30 -2.42 -12.42
N GLY A 46 0.84 -1.51 -11.65
CA GLY A 46 0.09 -0.39 -11.10
C GLY A 46 -0.18 0.70 -12.14
N ALA A 47 -1.24 1.46 -11.94
CA ALA A 47 -1.67 2.50 -12.87
C ALA A 47 -0.59 3.58 -13.14
N SER A 48 0.25 3.92 -12.15
CA SER A 48 1.36 4.85 -12.35
C SER A 48 2.43 4.27 -13.28
N VAL A 49 2.74 2.98 -13.12
CA VAL A 49 3.70 2.27 -13.99
C VAL A 49 3.18 2.24 -15.42
N GLN A 50 1.89 1.91 -15.61
CA GLN A 50 1.25 1.92 -16.92
C GLN A 50 1.35 3.29 -17.59
N SER A 51 0.93 4.33 -16.87
CA SER A 51 0.87 5.70 -17.43
C SER A 51 2.27 6.20 -17.80
N TYR A 52 3.26 5.98 -16.93
CA TYR A 52 4.62 6.47 -17.15
C TYR A 52 5.34 5.76 -18.29
N LEU A 53 5.21 4.43 -18.33
CA LEU A 53 5.86 3.60 -19.36
C LEU A 53 5.03 3.51 -20.64
N SER A 54 3.78 4.00 -20.66
CA SER A 54 2.81 3.86 -21.76
C SER A 54 2.60 2.40 -22.16
N VAL A 55 2.45 1.51 -21.13
CA VAL A 55 2.29 0.08 -21.36
C VAL A 55 0.93 -0.22 -22.01
N ASN A 56 0.99 -0.95 -23.13
CA ASN A 56 -0.19 -1.50 -23.77
C ASN A 56 -0.36 -2.99 -23.39
N ILE A 57 -1.42 -3.30 -22.63
CA ILE A 57 -1.71 -4.67 -22.17
C ILE A 57 -2.13 -5.61 -23.30
N GLY A 58 -2.63 -5.07 -24.40
CA GLY A 58 -2.99 -5.87 -25.60
C GLY A 58 -1.80 -6.23 -26.49
N ASP A 59 -0.61 -5.69 -26.22
CA ASP A 59 0.56 -5.95 -27.03
C ASP A 59 1.26 -7.25 -26.59
N GLN A 60 1.16 -8.27 -27.42
CA GLN A 60 1.81 -9.57 -27.19
C GLN A 60 3.28 -9.64 -27.65
N PHE A 61 3.77 -8.58 -28.25
CA PHE A 61 5.13 -8.55 -28.81
C PHE A 61 6.12 -7.79 -27.92
N GLN A 62 5.60 -6.90 -27.04
CA GLN A 62 6.45 -6.07 -26.21
C GLN A 62 6.41 -6.53 -24.74
N THR A 63 7.57 -6.88 -24.22
CA THR A 63 7.74 -7.31 -22.83
C THR A 63 8.12 -6.15 -21.91
N LEU A 64 7.80 -6.32 -20.65
CA LEU A 64 8.29 -5.48 -19.57
C LEU A 64 9.55 -6.10 -18.99
N ASP A 65 10.70 -5.44 -19.15
CA ASP A 65 11.96 -5.88 -18.58
C ASP A 65 12.11 -5.36 -17.16
N ILE A 66 12.28 -6.27 -16.23
CA ILE A 66 12.45 -5.99 -14.81
C ILE A 66 13.93 -6.14 -14.47
N TYR A 67 14.50 -5.05 -13.94
CA TYR A 67 15.89 -4.99 -13.49
C TYR A 67 15.92 -4.99 -11.97
N ALA A 68 16.59 -5.96 -11.37
CA ALA A 68 16.81 -6.02 -9.94
C ALA A 68 18.32 -6.03 -9.65
N PRO A 69 18.83 -5.22 -8.70
CA PRO A 69 20.24 -5.25 -8.34
C PRO A 69 20.60 -6.60 -7.71
N ARG A 70 21.72 -7.18 -8.15
CA ARG A 70 22.24 -8.42 -7.59
C ARG A 70 22.91 -8.17 -6.24
N LYS A 71 22.63 -9.00 -5.26
CA LYS A 71 23.29 -8.95 -3.96
C LYS A 71 24.76 -9.37 -4.09
N GLY A 72 25.66 -8.61 -3.46
CA GLY A 72 27.07 -8.97 -3.33
C GLY A 72 27.96 -8.68 -4.55
N VAL A 73 27.44 -8.12 -5.61
CA VAL A 73 28.21 -7.67 -6.78
C VAL A 73 28.46 -6.18 -6.64
N ASN A 74 29.56 -5.83 -5.97
CA ASN A 74 30.03 -4.44 -5.91
C ASN A 74 31.26 -4.32 -6.80
N ASN A 75 31.31 -3.36 -7.72
CA ASN A 75 32.40 -3.06 -8.63
C ASN A 75 32.64 -4.11 -9.74
N SER A 76 31.57 -4.51 -10.45
CA SER A 76 31.74 -5.21 -11.71
C SER A 76 32.38 -4.28 -12.76
N LEU A 77 33.29 -4.83 -13.59
CA LEU A 77 33.88 -4.12 -14.73
C LEU A 77 32.81 -3.75 -15.78
N ASN A 78 31.68 -4.43 -15.77
CA ASN A 78 30.54 -4.18 -16.63
C ASN A 78 29.30 -3.88 -15.78
N PRO A 79 28.71 -2.66 -15.83
CA PRO A 79 27.50 -2.30 -15.07
C PRO A 79 26.30 -3.20 -15.35
N ALA A 80 26.25 -3.86 -16.51
CA ALA A 80 25.17 -4.79 -16.85
C ALA A 80 25.15 -6.04 -15.96
N ASP A 81 26.29 -6.45 -15.42
CA ASP A 81 26.41 -7.64 -14.56
C ASP A 81 25.89 -7.38 -13.12
N GLU A 82 25.69 -6.11 -12.76
CA GLU A 82 25.16 -5.71 -11.46
C GLU A 82 23.65 -5.94 -11.33
N PHE A 83 22.97 -6.17 -12.46
CA PHE A 83 21.53 -6.38 -12.49
C PHE A 83 21.16 -7.79 -12.94
N ALA A 84 20.17 -8.37 -12.27
CA ALA A 84 19.41 -9.49 -12.80
C ALA A 84 18.28 -8.92 -13.65
N VAL A 85 18.09 -9.46 -14.84
CA VAL A 85 17.04 -9.01 -15.78
C VAL A 85 16.12 -10.17 -16.11
N ARG A 86 14.81 -9.91 -16.06
CA ARG A 86 13.77 -10.83 -16.53
C ARG A 86 12.70 -10.06 -17.29
N SER A 87 12.28 -10.63 -18.41
CA SER A 87 11.23 -10.08 -19.26
C SER A 87 9.91 -10.81 -18.97
N VAL A 88 8.84 -10.06 -18.78
CA VAL A 88 7.49 -10.58 -18.50
C VAL A 88 6.46 -9.87 -19.36
N PHE A 89 5.35 -10.52 -19.65
CA PHE A 89 4.23 -9.88 -20.34
C PHE A 89 3.31 -9.19 -19.33
N PRO A 90 3.01 -7.89 -19.50
CA PRO A 90 2.03 -7.19 -18.68
C PRO A 90 0.62 -7.61 -19.12
N VAL A 91 -0.17 -8.21 -18.24
CA VAL A 91 -1.51 -8.76 -18.54
C VAL A 91 -2.64 -8.04 -17.82
N GLY A 92 -2.34 -7.21 -16.84
CA GLY A 92 -3.35 -6.46 -16.10
C GLY A 92 -2.81 -5.19 -15.46
N VAL A 93 -3.72 -4.26 -15.17
CA VAL A 93 -3.43 -3.00 -14.48
C VAL A 93 -4.31 -2.87 -13.25
N LEU A 94 -3.70 -2.59 -12.13
CA LEU A 94 -4.39 -2.29 -10.88
C LEU A 94 -4.35 -0.79 -10.57
N ARG A 95 -5.48 -0.28 -10.06
CA ARG A 95 -5.56 1.04 -9.45
C ARG A 95 -6.02 0.87 -8.00
N ILE A 96 -5.10 1.06 -7.07
CA ILE A 96 -5.39 0.97 -5.64
C ILE A 96 -5.18 2.36 -5.02
N GLN A 97 -4.29 2.49 -4.09
CA GLN A 97 -3.88 3.78 -3.52
C GLN A 97 -2.57 4.23 -4.19
N GLN A 98 -2.28 5.53 -4.12
CA GLN A 98 -1.15 6.14 -4.82
C GLN A 98 0.19 5.43 -4.56
N GLU A 99 0.44 4.99 -3.32
CA GLU A 99 1.67 4.29 -2.93
C GLU A 99 1.81 2.88 -3.52
N VAL A 100 0.71 2.28 -3.94
CA VAL A 100 0.65 0.93 -4.50
C VAL A 100 0.63 0.96 -6.03
N ASN A 101 0.30 2.11 -6.63
CA ASN A 101 0.26 2.27 -8.07
C ASN A 101 1.65 2.21 -8.73
N ASP A 102 2.74 2.35 -7.93
CA ASP A 102 4.13 2.24 -8.38
C ASP A 102 4.68 0.80 -8.31
N MET A 103 3.80 -0.17 -8.06
CA MET A 103 4.18 -1.58 -7.90
C MET A 103 3.96 -2.39 -9.18
N VAL A 104 4.78 -3.44 -9.29
CA VAL A 104 4.64 -4.51 -10.28
C VAL A 104 4.50 -5.83 -9.52
N TRP A 105 3.38 -6.52 -9.72
CA TRP A 105 3.13 -7.83 -9.15
C TRP A 105 3.58 -8.91 -10.12
N VAL A 106 4.38 -9.83 -9.61
CA VAL A 106 4.91 -10.97 -10.37
C VAL A 106 4.77 -12.25 -9.56
N PRO A 107 4.88 -13.42 -10.18
CA PRO A 107 4.96 -14.68 -9.43
C PRO A 107 6.11 -14.65 -8.43
N ILE A 108 5.91 -15.24 -7.24
CA ILE A 108 6.94 -15.31 -6.20
C ILE A 108 8.19 -16.05 -6.67
N SER A 109 8.03 -17.03 -7.56
CA SER A 109 9.14 -17.75 -8.20
C SER A 109 10.06 -16.82 -8.98
N LEU A 110 9.48 -15.93 -9.79
CA LEU A 110 10.23 -14.94 -10.56
C LEU A 110 10.94 -13.93 -9.66
N ALA A 111 10.25 -13.44 -8.62
CA ALA A 111 10.85 -12.50 -7.67
C ALA A 111 12.03 -13.11 -6.93
N ARG A 112 11.93 -14.37 -6.53
CA ARG A 112 13.02 -15.13 -5.90
C ARG A 112 14.20 -15.31 -6.82
N GLU A 113 13.95 -15.63 -8.08
CA GLU A 113 14.98 -15.77 -9.10
C GLU A 113 15.72 -14.45 -9.34
N LEU A 114 14.98 -13.33 -9.48
CA LEU A 114 15.54 -12.00 -9.64
C LEU A 114 16.42 -11.57 -8.46
N LEU A 115 16.02 -11.93 -7.23
CA LEU A 115 16.75 -11.56 -6.03
C LEU A 115 17.85 -12.56 -5.63
N GLY A 116 17.92 -13.71 -6.29
CA GLY A 116 18.84 -14.78 -5.92
C GLY A 116 18.53 -15.45 -4.57
N GLU A 117 17.25 -15.44 -4.15
CA GLU A 117 16.79 -15.89 -2.84
C GLU A 117 15.70 -16.98 -2.99
N PRO A 118 16.06 -18.21 -3.29
CA PRO A 118 15.11 -19.23 -3.75
C PRO A 118 14.08 -19.69 -2.67
N SER A 119 14.40 -19.53 -1.40
CA SER A 119 13.57 -20.08 -0.28
C SER A 119 13.04 -19.02 0.68
N THR A 120 13.37 -17.76 0.48
CA THR A 120 12.97 -16.69 1.41
C THR A 120 11.68 -15.99 0.99
N CYS A 121 11.02 -15.37 1.96
CA CYS A 121 9.94 -14.42 1.75
C CYS A 121 10.09 -13.28 2.76
N THR A 122 9.72 -12.06 2.34
CA THR A 122 9.83 -10.86 3.17
C THR A 122 8.69 -10.77 4.17
N SER A 123 7.51 -11.23 3.78
CA SER A 123 6.30 -11.17 4.62
C SER A 123 5.32 -12.27 4.25
N LEU A 124 4.52 -12.67 5.25
CA LEU A 124 3.39 -13.57 5.08
C LEU A 124 2.11 -12.79 5.34
N GLU A 125 1.21 -12.76 4.36
CA GLU A 125 -0.11 -12.16 4.51
C GLU A 125 -1.12 -13.24 4.92
N ILE A 126 -1.80 -13.03 6.05
CA ILE A 126 -2.80 -13.95 6.59
C ILE A 126 -4.17 -13.29 6.47
N SER A 127 -5.09 -13.97 5.79
CA SER A 127 -6.49 -13.57 5.72
C SER A 127 -7.28 -14.26 6.83
N VAL A 128 -8.04 -13.48 7.57
CA VAL A 128 -8.88 -13.96 8.68
C VAL A 128 -10.33 -14.04 8.20
N ASN A 129 -11.05 -15.07 8.59
CA ASN A 129 -12.45 -15.22 8.24
C ASN A 129 -13.32 -14.09 8.83
N PRO A 130 -14.41 -13.70 8.15
CA PRO A 130 -15.35 -12.72 8.70
C PRO A 130 -15.87 -13.14 10.08
N GLY A 131 -15.88 -12.19 11.03
CA GLY A 131 -16.35 -12.45 12.41
C GLY A 131 -15.27 -12.76 13.44
N VAL A 132 -14.03 -12.99 13.03
CA VAL A 132 -12.90 -13.15 13.96
C VAL A 132 -12.39 -11.77 14.41
N ASN A 133 -12.22 -11.59 15.72
CA ASN A 133 -11.59 -10.37 16.26
C ASN A 133 -10.11 -10.38 15.88
N THR A 134 -9.73 -9.42 15.03
CA THR A 134 -8.35 -9.32 14.53
C THR A 134 -7.34 -8.96 15.61
N ALA A 135 -7.75 -8.27 16.69
CA ALA A 135 -6.85 -7.91 17.79
C ALA A 135 -6.50 -9.12 18.64
N ASP A 136 -7.50 -9.91 19.00
CA ASP A 136 -7.31 -11.15 19.80
C ASP A 136 -6.47 -12.17 19.01
N PHE A 137 -6.77 -12.31 17.71
CA PHE A 137 -6.01 -13.18 16.81
C PHE A 137 -4.54 -12.73 16.68
N GLN A 138 -4.31 -11.43 16.57
CA GLN A 138 -2.96 -10.87 16.52
C GLN A 138 -2.18 -11.18 17.81
N GLU A 139 -2.80 -11.02 18.98
CA GLU A 139 -2.16 -11.30 20.27
C GLU A 139 -1.81 -12.79 20.40
N GLU A 140 -2.74 -13.68 20.04
CA GLU A 140 -2.50 -15.12 20.05
C GLU A 140 -1.36 -15.53 19.12
N LEU A 141 -1.35 -14.96 17.90
CA LEU A 141 -0.32 -15.24 16.90
C LEU A 141 1.04 -14.73 17.36
N THR A 142 1.10 -13.54 17.95
CA THR A 142 2.33 -12.97 18.50
C THR A 142 2.89 -13.85 19.62
N LYS A 143 2.04 -14.33 20.52
CA LYS A 143 2.45 -15.25 21.60
C LYS A 143 3.00 -16.58 21.06
N LYS A 144 2.40 -17.11 19.96
CA LYS A 144 2.85 -18.37 19.35
C LYS A 144 4.15 -18.25 18.57
N LEU A 145 4.37 -17.12 17.89
CA LEU A 145 5.54 -16.89 17.04
C LEU A 145 6.75 -16.35 17.80
N GLY A 146 6.53 -15.77 19.00
CA GLY A 146 7.59 -15.15 19.81
C GLY A 146 8.20 -13.91 19.15
N ASP A 147 9.35 -13.46 19.68
CA ASP A 147 10.01 -12.22 19.29
C ASP A 147 10.71 -12.26 17.92
N SER A 148 10.77 -13.42 17.28
CA SER A 148 11.41 -13.59 15.97
C SER A 148 10.58 -13.03 14.81
N PHE A 149 9.30 -12.77 15.04
CA PHE A 149 8.38 -12.27 14.02
C PHE A 149 7.62 -11.04 14.49
N VAL A 150 7.43 -10.09 13.62
CA VAL A 150 6.62 -8.90 13.87
C VAL A 150 5.25 -9.09 13.22
N VAL A 151 4.22 -9.26 14.05
CA VAL A 151 2.83 -9.40 13.60
C VAL A 151 2.17 -8.03 13.56
N LYS A 152 1.79 -7.57 12.37
CA LYS A 152 1.14 -6.26 12.18
C LYS A 152 -0.25 -6.44 11.59
N ASN A 153 -1.22 -5.79 12.17
CA ASN A 153 -2.54 -5.65 11.55
C ASN A 153 -2.53 -4.57 10.46
N ARG A 154 -3.63 -4.44 9.71
CA ARG A 154 -3.75 -3.48 8.62
C ARG A 154 -3.53 -2.03 9.04
N MET A 155 -3.95 -1.66 10.26
CA MET A 155 -3.75 -0.31 10.80
C MET A 155 -2.28 -0.04 11.10
N GLN A 156 -1.58 -1.01 11.69
CA GLN A 156 -0.17 -0.90 12.03
C GLN A 156 0.75 -0.94 10.80
N GLN A 157 0.31 -1.53 9.70
CA GLN A 157 1.06 -1.46 8.43
C GLN A 157 1.12 -0.03 7.88
N ASN A 158 0.07 0.76 8.10
CA ASN A 158 -0.04 2.16 7.68
C ASN A 158 0.00 3.12 8.89
N GLU A 159 0.91 2.88 9.83
CA GLU A 159 1.00 3.62 11.10
C GLU A 159 1.07 5.14 10.90
N LEU A 160 1.84 5.60 9.91
CA LEU A 160 1.97 7.02 9.60
C LEU A 160 0.63 7.65 9.20
N LEU A 161 -0.13 6.99 8.33
CA LEU A 161 -1.45 7.45 7.90
C LEU A 161 -2.40 7.56 9.10
N TYR A 162 -2.44 6.55 9.96
CA TYR A 162 -3.31 6.56 11.14
C TYR A 162 -2.88 7.58 12.19
N LYS A 163 -1.58 7.84 12.34
CA LYS A 163 -1.07 8.93 13.18
C LYS A 163 -1.54 10.29 12.68
N ILE A 164 -1.45 10.53 11.36
CA ILE A 164 -1.92 11.78 10.74
C ILE A 164 -3.42 11.95 10.97
N LEU A 165 -4.24 10.95 10.67
CA LEU A 165 -5.69 10.98 10.87
C LEU A 165 -6.08 11.22 12.34
N ASN A 166 -5.35 10.63 13.27
CA ASN A 166 -5.60 10.84 14.70
C ASN A 166 -5.21 12.26 15.15
N SER A 167 -4.11 12.79 14.64
CA SER A 167 -3.70 14.20 14.90
C SER A 167 -4.73 15.18 14.34
N GLU A 168 -5.28 14.91 13.18
CA GLU A 168 -6.35 15.72 12.57
C GLU A 168 -7.61 15.76 13.45
N LYS A 169 -8.03 14.62 13.98
CA LYS A 169 -9.16 14.55 14.94
C LYS A 169 -8.93 15.42 16.16
N TRP A 170 -7.72 15.38 16.73
CA TRP A 170 -7.37 16.20 17.89
C TRP A 170 -7.38 17.68 17.55
N ALA A 171 -6.86 18.07 16.39
CA ALA A 171 -6.90 19.46 15.92
C ALA A 171 -8.33 19.98 15.76
N ILE A 172 -9.21 19.21 15.12
CA ILE A 172 -10.61 19.56 14.95
C ILE A 172 -11.31 19.69 16.31
N PHE A 173 -11.09 18.73 17.22
CA PHE A 173 -11.67 18.79 18.57
C PHE A 173 -11.22 20.05 19.32
N LEU A 174 -9.96 20.42 19.20
CA LEU A 174 -9.40 21.60 19.86
C LEU A 174 -10.01 22.90 19.30
N ILE A 175 -10.16 23.00 17.97
CA ILE A 175 -10.81 24.13 17.30
C ILE A 175 -12.26 24.25 17.75
N LEU A 176 -13.02 23.17 17.73
CA LEU A 176 -14.42 23.18 18.17
C LEU A 176 -14.56 23.57 19.64
N THR A 177 -13.64 23.12 20.49
CA THR A 177 -13.61 23.51 21.91
C THR A 177 -13.39 25.01 22.08
N PHE A 178 -12.45 25.59 21.32
CA PHE A 178 -12.24 27.05 21.34
C PHE A 178 -13.48 27.83 20.87
N VAL A 179 -14.11 27.40 19.79
CA VAL A 179 -15.34 28.01 19.30
C VAL A 179 -16.44 27.96 20.36
N LEU A 180 -16.60 26.81 21.05
CA LEU A 180 -17.55 26.66 22.13
C LEU A 180 -17.26 27.60 23.31
N ILE A 181 -16.00 27.73 23.72
CA ILE A 181 -15.58 28.64 24.79
C ILE A 181 -15.96 30.10 24.42
N ILE A 182 -15.64 30.53 23.20
CA ILE A 182 -15.98 31.88 22.71
C ILE A 182 -17.51 32.10 22.74
N ALA A 183 -18.30 31.12 22.29
CA ALA A 183 -19.76 31.17 22.32
C ALA A 183 -20.31 31.33 23.75
N ILE A 184 -19.75 30.57 24.72
CA ILE A 184 -20.11 30.67 26.11
C ILE A 184 -19.81 32.07 26.68
N PHE A 185 -18.64 32.63 26.42
CA PHE A 185 -18.29 33.99 26.83
C PHE A 185 -19.26 35.04 26.26
N ASN A 186 -19.63 34.94 24.98
CA ASN A 186 -20.58 35.82 24.34
C ASN A 186 -21.98 35.74 25.02
N ILE A 187 -22.43 34.53 25.35
CA ILE A 187 -23.71 34.33 26.04
C ILE A 187 -23.67 34.95 27.44
N ILE A 188 -22.59 34.70 28.21
CA ILE A 188 -22.45 35.27 29.55
C ILE A 188 -22.45 36.80 29.49
N GLY A 189 -21.71 37.40 28.52
CA GLY A 189 -21.67 38.85 28.33
C GLY A 189 -23.05 39.43 28.02
N SER A 190 -23.78 38.81 27.11
CA SER A 190 -25.16 39.21 26.76
C SER A 190 -26.12 39.11 27.91
N LEU A 191 -26.12 38.00 28.67
CA LEU A 191 -26.95 37.80 29.83
C LEU A 191 -26.62 38.79 30.95
N THR A 192 -25.32 39.08 31.17
CA THR A 192 -24.91 40.05 32.20
C THR A 192 -25.45 41.45 31.90
N MET A 193 -25.37 41.87 30.62
CA MET A 193 -25.88 43.17 30.19
C MET A 193 -27.42 43.25 30.41
N LEU A 194 -28.15 42.20 30.05
CA LEU A 194 -29.60 42.13 30.21
C LEU A 194 -30.02 42.19 31.69
N VAL A 195 -29.27 41.53 32.58
CA VAL A 195 -29.50 41.59 34.02
C VAL A 195 -29.25 42.98 34.60
N ILE A 196 -28.20 43.67 34.16
CA ILE A 196 -27.86 45.02 34.61
C ILE A 196 -28.92 46.03 34.17
N ASP A 197 -29.45 45.95 32.94
CA ASP A 197 -30.48 46.80 32.43
C ASP A 197 -31.80 46.63 33.22
N LYS A 198 -32.17 45.38 33.51
CA LYS A 198 -33.37 45.08 34.31
C LYS A 198 -33.29 45.51 35.77
N ARG A 199 -32.07 45.58 36.33
CA ARG A 199 -31.86 46.09 37.70
C ARG A 199 -32.18 47.56 37.88
N LYS A 200 -32.21 48.38 36.81
CA LYS A 200 -32.59 49.80 36.87
C LYS A 200 -34.06 50.03 36.84
N ASP A 201 -34.86 49.01 36.45
CA ASP A 201 -36.35 49.10 36.35
C ASP A 201 -37.07 48.56 37.61
N ILE A 202 -36.29 48.09 38.61
CA ILE A 202 -36.78 47.68 39.94
C ILE A 202 -36.31 48.70 40.98
#